data_2cac92955f994028426401085b75fbfd
#
_entry.id   2cac92955f994028426401085b75fbfd
#
_cell.length_a   1.000
_cell.length_b   1.000
_cell.length_c   1.000
_cell.angle_alpha   90.00
_cell.angle_beta   90.00
_cell.angle_gamma   90.00
#
_symmetry.space_group_name_H-M   'P 1'
#
loop_
_entity.id
_entity.type
_entity.pdbx_description
1 polymer ?
#
loop_
_entity_poly.entity_id
_entity_poly.type
_entity_poly.pdbx_seq_one_letter_code
_entity_poly.pdbx_strand_id
1 'polypeptide(L)'
;KEIWIMVSWNNLDTLSSYKELADVKPACLTEVMSGDNGAERVKNYSVPMAAGLSYNYASKQINENVLAALEKLADEAQLADKFKALYNGEGVNTGEKRLVLHHMTRGQLGDAVEADGVDKRTFYKTQQERIAEFANKVHNGEITNASGEKFTTVVQIGIGGSDLGPRAMYIALENWAKKNDAFKMEAKFISNVDPDDAAAVLAS
;
A
#
# COMPACT_ATOMS: atom_id res chain seq x y z
N LYS A 1 11.59 25.43 17.38
CA LYS A 1 10.72 26.03 16.33
C LYS A 1 11.08 25.35 15.03
N GLU A 2 10.32 24.36 14.66
CA GLU A 2 10.42 23.77 13.33
C GLU A 2 9.92 24.82 12.32
N ILE A 3 10.76 25.11 11.34
CA ILE A 3 10.37 25.96 10.20
C ILE A 3 9.51 25.07 9.30
N TRP A 4 8.20 25.30 9.32
CA TRP A 4 7.29 24.63 8.37
C TRP A 4 7.66 25.11 6.96
N ILE A 5 8.29 24.24 6.19
CA ILE A 5 8.54 24.50 4.79
C ILE A 5 7.19 24.34 4.08
N MET A 6 6.65 25.45 3.56
CA MET A 6 5.44 25.39 2.74
C MET A 6 5.76 24.61 1.46
N VAL A 7 5.16 23.44 1.31
CA VAL A 7 5.27 22.61 0.11
C VAL A 7 4.42 23.16 -1.01
N SER A 8 4.97 23.17 -2.23
CA SER A 8 4.26 23.60 -3.44
C SER A 8 3.69 22.39 -4.17
N TRP A 9 2.36 22.35 -4.35
CA TRP A 9 1.64 21.25 -5.02
C TRP A 9 1.47 21.51 -6.53
N ASN A 10 2.56 21.86 -7.21
CA ASN A 10 2.57 22.07 -8.66
C ASN A 10 2.60 20.72 -9.39
N ASN A 11 2.06 20.69 -10.62
CA ASN A 11 2.22 19.55 -11.50
C ASN A 11 3.69 19.40 -11.92
N LEU A 12 4.16 18.16 -12.04
CA LEU A 12 5.56 17.88 -12.37
C LEU A 12 5.99 18.44 -13.73
N ASP A 13 5.09 18.44 -14.72
CA ASP A 13 5.34 18.97 -16.08
C ASP A 13 5.59 20.47 -16.13
N THR A 14 5.28 21.19 -15.06
CA THR A 14 5.62 22.63 -14.93
C THR A 14 7.05 22.87 -14.46
N LEU A 15 7.73 21.85 -13.95
CA LEU A 15 9.08 21.94 -13.39
C LEU A 15 10.14 21.89 -14.50
N SER A 16 11.23 22.64 -14.30
CA SER A 16 12.35 22.66 -15.25
C SER A 16 13.07 21.31 -15.32
N SER A 17 13.28 20.68 -14.17
CA SER A 17 13.93 19.36 -14.05
C SER A 17 13.11 18.24 -14.71
N TYR A 18 11.79 18.34 -14.77
CA TYR A 18 10.96 17.40 -15.52
C TYR A 18 11.25 17.45 -17.02
N LYS A 19 11.40 18.66 -17.57
CA LYS A 19 11.75 18.84 -18.98
C LYS A 19 13.16 18.35 -19.28
N GLU A 20 14.11 18.66 -18.38
CA GLU A 20 15.49 18.15 -18.49
C GLU A 20 15.54 16.61 -18.46
N LEU A 21 14.77 15.96 -17.58
CA LEU A 21 14.67 14.50 -17.53
C LEU A 21 14.15 13.91 -18.84
N ALA A 22 13.19 14.57 -19.50
CA ALA A 22 12.66 14.11 -20.78
C ALA A 22 13.71 14.07 -21.91
N ASP A 23 14.73 14.91 -21.83
CA ASP A 23 15.82 14.99 -22.81
C ASP A 23 16.99 14.03 -22.48
N VAL A 24 17.00 13.40 -21.31
CA VAL A 24 18.07 12.46 -20.93
C VAL A 24 17.91 11.13 -21.66
N LYS A 25 18.98 10.69 -22.32
CA LYS A 25 18.99 9.38 -22.98
C LYS A 25 18.98 8.23 -21.95
N PRO A 26 17.95 7.38 -21.97
CA PRO A 26 17.87 6.24 -21.05
C PRO A 26 18.91 5.16 -21.39
N ALA A 27 19.14 4.25 -20.43
CA ALA A 27 19.99 3.09 -20.66
C ALA A 27 19.33 2.10 -21.64
N CYS A 28 20.11 1.55 -22.56
CA CYS A 28 19.69 0.43 -23.40
C CYS A 28 19.84 -0.88 -22.61
N LEU A 29 18.73 -1.48 -22.18
CA LEU A 29 18.76 -2.65 -21.31
C LEU A 29 19.44 -3.86 -21.96
N THR A 30 19.31 -4.04 -23.27
CA THR A 30 19.98 -5.12 -24.01
C THR A 30 21.50 -5.01 -23.98
N GLU A 31 22.03 -3.79 -23.90
CA GLU A 31 23.47 -3.55 -23.79
C GLU A 31 23.96 -3.70 -22.34
N VAL A 32 23.31 -3.02 -21.38
CA VAL A 32 23.76 -2.96 -19.99
C VAL A 32 23.49 -4.24 -19.19
N MET A 33 22.59 -5.11 -19.66
CA MET A 33 22.29 -6.40 -19.04
C MET A 33 22.97 -7.59 -19.72
N SER A 34 23.81 -7.38 -20.74
CA SER A 34 24.51 -8.46 -21.45
C SER A 34 25.83 -8.85 -20.76
N GLY A 35 26.17 -10.14 -20.81
CA GLY A 35 27.42 -10.66 -20.28
C GLY A 35 27.64 -10.38 -18.79
N ASP A 36 28.92 -10.25 -18.41
CA ASP A 36 29.32 -10.00 -17.00
C ASP A 36 28.81 -8.66 -16.47
N ASN A 37 28.62 -7.67 -17.35
CA ASN A 37 28.07 -6.35 -16.96
C ASN A 37 26.67 -6.48 -16.36
N GLY A 38 25.86 -7.40 -16.83
CA GLY A 38 24.51 -7.64 -16.30
C GLY A 38 24.53 -8.11 -14.85
N ALA A 39 25.42 -9.05 -14.53
CA ALA A 39 25.56 -9.56 -13.17
C ALA A 39 26.06 -8.47 -12.20
N GLU A 40 27.03 -7.67 -12.62
CA GLU A 40 27.54 -6.56 -11.83
C GLU A 40 26.46 -5.46 -11.63
N ARG A 41 25.72 -5.15 -12.68
CA ARG A 41 24.61 -4.20 -12.60
C ARG A 41 23.54 -4.66 -11.61
N VAL A 42 23.12 -5.92 -11.63
CA VAL A 42 22.15 -6.46 -10.66
C VAL A 42 22.65 -6.29 -9.22
N LYS A 43 23.93 -6.45 -8.99
CA LYS A 43 24.55 -6.26 -7.68
C LYS A 43 24.59 -4.80 -7.24
N ASN A 44 24.92 -3.89 -8.15
CA ASN A 44 25.18 -2.49 -7.83
C ASN A 44 23.94 -1.60 -7.85
N TYR A 45 22.92 -1.95 -8.67
CA TYR A 45 21.68 -1.18 -8.81
C TYR A 45 20.63 -1.64 -7.80
N SER A 46 20.99 -1.57 -6.52
CA SER A 46 20.13 -1.98 -5.41
C SER A 46 20.30 -1.02 -4.24
N VAL A 47 19.21 -0.70 -3.57
CA VAL A 47 19.20 0.11 -2.35
C VAL A 47 18.52 -0.66 -1.22
N PRO A 48 19.06 -0.59 0.01
CA PRO A 48 18.45 -1.23 1.16
C PRO A 48 17.14 -0.53 1.52
N MET A 49 16.17 -1.33 1.94
CA MET A 49 14.88 -0.89 2.43
C MET A 49 14.67 -1.38 3.88
N ALA A 50 13.54 -1.00 4.49
CA ALA A 50 13.17 -1.49 5.80
C ALA A 50 12.87 -2.99 5.81
N ALA A 51 12.91 -3.59 7.01
CA ALA A 51 12.58 -5.00 7.26
C ALA A 51 13.43 -6.02 6.47
N GLY A 52 14.69 -5.70 6.17
CA GLY A 52 15.59 -6.59 5.43
C GLY A 52 15.29 -6.72 3.93
N LEU A 53 14.39 -5.90 3.42
CA LEU A 53 14.12 -5.82 1.98
C LEU A 53 15.17 -4.97 1.26
N SER A 54 15.32 -5.18 -0.03
CA SER A 54 16.07 -4.30 -0.92
C SER A 54 15.26 -4.01 -2.18
N TYR A 55 15.37 -2.80 -2.70
CA TYR A 55 14.82 -2.42 -3.98
C TYR A 55 15.91 -2.50 -5.04
N ASN A 56 15.77 -3.47 -5.96
CA ASN A 56 16.67 -3.62 -7.09
C ASN A 56 16.05 -2.99 -8.33
N TYR A 57 16.77 -2.05 -8.94
CA TYR A 57 16.32 -1.31 -10.12
C TYR A 57 17.19 -1.58 -11.37
N ALA A 58 17.97 -2.66 -11.36
CA ALA A 58 18.84 -3.03 -12.48
C ALA A 58 18.09 -3.20 -13.81
N SER A 59 16.84 -3.69 -13.77
CA SER A 59 15.97 -3.87 -14.94
C SER A 59 15.26 -2.60 -15.41
N LYS A 60 15.53 -1.45 -14.80
CA LYS A 60 15.03 -0.16 -15.26
C LYS A 60 16.00 0.47 -16.27
N GLN A 61 15.48 1.30 -17.16
CA GLN A 61 16.28 2.03 -18.15
C GLN A 61 17.02 3.22 -17.51
N ILE A 62 17.64 3.00 -16.36
CA ILE A 62 18.35 3.99 -15.55
C ILE A 62 19.85 3.83 -15.79
N ASN A 63 20.52 4.95 -16.00
CA ASN A 63 21.97 5.12 -15.93
C ASN A 63 22.27 6.29 -14.99
N GLU A 64 23.53 6.61 -14.78
CA GLU A 64 23.95 7.69 -13.86
C GLU A 64 23.33 9.05 -14.25
N ASN A 65 23.20 9.35 -15.54
CA ASN A 65 22.60 10.60 -16.00
C ASN A 65 21.11 10.66 -15.70
N VAL A 66 20.38 9.54 -15.90
CA VAL A 66 18.97 9.44 -15.55
C VAL A 66 18.79 9.54 -14.03
N LEU A 67 19.67 8.90 -13.25
CA LEU A 67 19.60 8.96 -11.78
C LEU A 67 19.80 10.39 -11.27
N ALA A 68 20.82 11.10 -11.79
CA ALA A 68 21.07 12.50 -11.44
C ALA A 68 19.90 13.43 -11.83
N ALA A 69 19.28 13.20 -12.98
CA ALA A 69 18.11 13.96 -13.40
C ALA A 69 16.86 13.68 -12.54
N LEU A 70 16.68 12.43 -12.10
CA LEU A 70 15.61 12.05 -11.17
C LEU A 70 15.83 12.67 -9.78
N GLU A 71 17.06 12.70 -9.28
CA GLU A 71 17.41 13.34 -8.02
C GLU A 71 17.09 14.85 -8.08
N LYS A 72 17.51 15.52 -9.15
CA LYS A 72 17.20 16.93 -9.38
C LYS A 72 15.69 17.18 -9.43
N LEU A 73 14.93 16.31 -10.09
CA LEU A 73 13.47 16.39 -10.13
C LEU A 73 12.86 16.19 -8.74
N ALA A 74 13.36 15.24 -7.96
CA ALA A 74 12.88 14.98 -6.61
C ALA A 74 13.09 16.20 -5.69
N ASP A 75 14.24 16.87 -5.81
CA ASP A 75 14.57 18.08 -5.06
C ASP A 75 13.68 19.26 -5.47
N GLU A 76 13.59 19.56 -6.77
CA GLU A 76 12.75 20.66 -7.27
C GLU A 76 11.26 20.42 -6.94
N ALA A 77 10.81 19.17 -7.00
CA ALA A 77 9.45 18.77 -6.63
C ALA A 77 9.22 18.74 -5.12
N GLN A 78 10.22 18.96 -4.28
CA GLN A 78 10.14 18.87 -2.81
C GLN A 78 9.61 17.49 -2.35
N LEU A 79 10.05 16.39 -2.99
CA LEU A 79 9.46 15.06 -2.78
C LEU A 79 9.53 14.62 -1.30
N ALA A 80 10.70 14.82 -0.65
CA ALA A 80 10.88 14.42 0.74
C ALA A 80 9.98 15.24 1.69
N ASP A 81 9.82 16.54 1.44
CA ASP A 81 8.99 17.40 2.28
C ASP A 81 7.49 17.14 2.04
N LYS A 82 7.10 16.84 0.81
CA LYS A 82 5.74 16.36 0.48
C LYS A 82 5.41 15.06 1.17
N PHE A 83 6.36 14.13 1.24
CA PHE A 83 6.17 12.89 1.99
C PHE A 83 6.00 13.15 3.49
N LYS A 84 6.79 14.06 4.07
CA LYS A 84 6.61 14.47 5.48
C LYS A 84 5.26 15.14 5.71
N ALA A 85 4.83 16.01 4.80
CA ALA A 85 3.51 16.66 4.85
C ALA A 85 2.38 15.62 4.87
N LEU A 86 2.43 14.62 3.96
CA LEU A 86 1.50 13.49 3.94
C LEU A 86 1.53 12.72 5.26
N TYR A 87 2.73 12.39 5.74
CA TYR A 87 2.92 11.61 6.95
C TYR A 87 2.41 12.32 8.20
N ASN A 88 2.52 13.64 8.24
CA ASN A 88 2.05 14.49 9.32
C ASN A 88 0.56 14.87 9.20
N GLY A 89 -0.14 14.35 8.18
CA GLY A 89 -1.58 14.55 8.03
C GLY A 89 -1.97 15.89 7.45
N GLU A 90 -1.13 16.50 6.61
CA GLU A 90 -1.56 17.64 5.80
C GLU A 90 -2.53 17.19 4.69
N GLY A 91 -3.40 18.09 4.26
CA GLY A 91 -4.38 17.81 3.21
C GLY A 91 -3.77 17.71 1.82
N VAL A 92 -3.07 16.63 1.52
CA VAL A 92 -2.32 16.43 0.27
C VAL A 92 -3.18 16.05 -0.93
N ASN A 93 -4.36 15.49 -0.71
CA ASN A 93 -5.33 15.26 -1.78
C ASN A 93 -6.17 16.53 -1.98
N THR A 94 -5.66 17.43 -2.79
CA THR A 94 -6.29 18.74 -3.04
C THR A 94 -7.58 18.65 -3.83
N GLY A 95 -7.76 17.61 -4.65
CA GLY A 95 -8.97 17.38 -5.44
C GLY A 95 -10.18 17.03 -4.57
N GLU A 96 -10.01 16.11 -3.63
CA GLU A 96 -11.06 15.67 -2.71
C GLU A 96 -11.02 16.39 -1.36
N LYS A 97 -10.03 17.25 -1.12
CA LYS A 97 -9.77 17.93 0.16
C LYS A 97 -9.65 16.95 1.33
N ARG A 98 -8.90 15.87 1.15
CA ARG A 98 -8.74 14.79 2.12
C ARG A 98 -7.29 14.63 2.57
N LEU A 99 -7.16 14.13 3.79
CA LEU A 99 -5.93 13.57 4.32
C LEU A 99 -5.66 12.20 3.68
N VAL A 100 -4.38 11.80 3.62
CA VAL A 100 -3.97 10.47 3.15
C VAL A 100 -3.23 9.79 4.30
N LEU A 101 -3.94 8.99 5.10
CA LEU A 101 -3.48 8.47 6.38
C LEU A 101 -3.32 6.94 6.41
N HIS A 102 -3.17 6.28 5.26
CA HIS A 102 -3.06 4.82 5.17
C HIS A 102 -1.90 4.23 6.01
N HIS A 103 -0.84 4.99 6.23
CA HIS A 103 0.29 4.59 7.07
C HIS A 103 -0.11 4.37 8.54
N MET A 104 -1.15 5.04 9.04
CA MET A 104 -1.61 4.88 10.43
C MET A 104 -2.25 3.53 10.73
N THR A 105 -2.60 2.74 9.70
CA THR A 105 -3.06 1.36 9.86
C THR A 105 -1.91 0.36 9.98
N ARG A 106 -0.67 0.79 9.77
CA ARG A 106 0.55 -0.05 9.75
C ARG A 106 1.53 0.27 10.89
N GLY A 107 1.03 0.86 11.94
CA GLY A 107 1.81 1.24 13.11
C GLY A 107 1.52 2.66 13.58
N GLN A 108 1.91 2.94 14.80
CA GLN A 108 1.65 4.23 15.45
C GLN A 108 2.94 5.09 15.49
N LEU A 109 3.53 5.29 14.30
CA LEU A 109 4.74 6.10 14.14
C LEU A 109 4.39 7.57 13.90
N GLY A 110 5.24 8.47 14.41
CA GLY A 110 5.09 9.92 14.29
C GLY A 110 4.17 10.56 15.34
N ASP A 111 3.96 11.85 15.21
CA ASP A 111 3.20 12.65 16.15
C ASP A 111 1.67 12.49 15.97
N ALA A 112 0.89 13.06 16.88
CA ALA A 112 -0.56 13.13 16.75
C ALA A 112 -0.96 13.89 15.49
N VAL A 113 -2.04 13.43 14.84
CA VAL A 113 -2.63 14.09 13.67
C VAL A 113 -4.06 14.45 14.01
N GLU A 114 -4.29 15.73 14.25
CA GLU A 114 -5.61 16.26 14.56
C GLU A 114 -6.35 16.65 13.27
N ALA A 115 -7.55 16.12 13.08
CA ALA A 115 -8.43 16.54 12.00
C ALA A 115 -9.89 16.42 12.44
N ASP A 116 -10.67 17.45 12.18
CA ASP A 116 -12.09 17.54 12.58
C ASP A 116 -12.31 17.35 14.08
N GLY A 117 -11.37 17.82 14.91
CA GLY A 117 -11.42 17.66 16.36
C GLY A 117 -11.14 16.23 16.86
N VAL A 118 -10.58 15.37 16.02
CA VAL A 118 -10.27 13.98 16.35
C VAL A 118 -8.80 13.70 16.12
N ASP A 119 -8.11 13.14 17.12
CA ASP A 119 -6.80 12.52 16.95
C ASP A 119 -6.94 11.27 16.08
N LYS A 120 -6.47 11.35 14.85
CA LYS A 120 -6.59 10.28 13.86
C LYS A 120 -5.77 9.04 14.23
N ARG A 121 -4.64 9.18 14.93
CA ARG A 121 -3.86 8.01 15.39
C ARG A 121 -4.63 7.19 16.40
N THR A 122 -5.16 7.82 17.44
CA THR A 122 -6.01 7.16 18.41
C THR A 122 -7.26 6.57 17.75
N PHE A 123 -7.88 7.29 16.81
CA PHE A 123 -9.01 6.79 16.05
C PHE A 123 -8.67 5.48 15.31
N TYR A 124 -7.61 5.45 14.51
CA TYR A 124 -7.22 4.26 13.74
C TYR A 124 -6.87 3.08 14.65
N LYS A 125 -6.16 3.31 15.75
CA LYS A 125 -5.86 2.28 16.75
C LYS A 125 -7.13 1.68 17.33
N THR A 126 -8.06 2.52 17.78
CA THR A 126 -9.36 2.08 18.31
C THR A 126 -10.17 1.30 17.28
N GLN A 127 -10.16 1.69 16.00
CA GLN A 127 -10.84 0.91 14.97
C GLN A 127 -10.21 -0.47 14.77
N GLN A 128 -8.89 -0.59 14.81
CA GLN A 128 -8.21 -1.88 14.74
C GLN A 128 -8.56 -2.79 15.92
N GLU A 129 -8.60 -2.24 17.13
CA GLU A 129 -9.03 -2.96 18.33
C GLU A 129 -10.49 -3.46 18.22
N ARG A 130 -11.40 -2.60 17.75
CA ARG A 130 -12.81 -2.97 17.51
C ARG A 130 -12.97 -4.06 16.46
N ILE A 131 -12.17 -4.02 15.37
CA ILE A 131 -12.17 -5.07 14.33
C ILE A 131 -11.70 -6.40 14.93
N ALA A 132 -10.63 -6.39 15.71
CA ALA A 132 -10.12 -7.58 16.36
C ALA A 132 -11.13 -8.18 17.37
N GLU A 133 -11.77 -7.33 18.18
CA GLU A 133 -12.83 -7.74 19.11
C GLU A 133 -14.02 -8.38 18.38
N PHE A 134 -14.51 -7.74 17.32
CA PHE A 134 -15.61 -8.27 16.52
C PHE A 134 -15.27 -9.61 15.90
N ALA A 135 -14.10 -9.73 15.26
CA ALA A 135 -13.65 -10.98 14.65
C ALA A 135 -13.54 -12.12 15.70
N ASN A 136 -13.01 -11.82 16.89
CA ASN A 136 -12.94 -12.80 17.97
C ASN A 136 -14.32 -13.24 18.44
N LYS A 137 -15.27 -12.34 18.59
CA LYS A 137 -16.65 -12.68 18.98
C LYS A 137 -17.33 -13.59 17.95
N VAL A 138 -17.13 -13.34 16.65
CA VAL A 138 -17.63 -14.23 15.59
C VAL A 138 -16.96 -15.61 15.67
N HIS A 139 -15.63 -15.64 15.76
CA HIS A 139 -14.87 -16.91 15.83
C HIS A 139 -15.21 -17.75 17.06
N ASN A 140 -15.47 -17.12 18.19
CA ASN A 140 -15.83 -17.82 19.43
C ASN A 140 -17.31 -18.22 19.47
N GLY A 141 -18.15 -17.70 18.56
CA GLY A 141 -19.58 -17.97 18.52
C GLY A 141 -20.38 -17.16 19.55
N GLU A 142 -19.85 -16.03 19.98
CA GLU A 142 -20.59 -15.05 20.76
C GLU A 142 -21.55 -14.26 19.88
N ILE A 143 -21.21 -14.09 18.60
CA ILE A 143 -22.09 -13.57 17.55
C ILE A 143 -22.48 -14.75 16.66
N THR A 144 -23.80 -14.98 16.56
CA THR A 144 -24.40 -16.11 15.86
C THR A 144 -25.42 -15.62 14.84
N ASN A 145 -25.89 -16.55 13.98
CA ASN A 145 -27.03 -16.32 13.11
C ASN A 145 -28.35 -16.27 13.91
N ALA A 146 -29.46 -16.02 13.21
CA ALA A 146 -30.80 -15.95 13.84
C ALA A 146 -31.24 -17.27 14.51
N SER A 147 -30.66 -18.40 14.14
CA SER A 147 -30.92 -19.72 14.74
C SER A 147 -29.98 -20.05 15.89
N GLY A 148 -29.08 -19.16 16.29
CA GLY A 148 -28.09 -19.39 17.36
C GLY A 148 -26.88 -20.20 16.92
N GLU A 149 -26.66 -20.40 15.63
CA GLU A 149 -25.54 -21.16 15.09
C GLU A 149 -24.35 -20.26 14.77
N LYS A 150 -23.12 -20.79 14.90
CA LYS A 150 -21.90 -20.09 14.56
C LYS A 150 -21.80 -19.86 13.05
N PHE A 151 -21.26 -18.73 12.67
CA PHE A 151 -20.83 -18.49 11.29
C PHE A 151 -19.59 -19.33 10.96
N THR A 152 -19.65 -20.08 9.87
CA THR A 152 -18.56 -20.93 9.37
C THR A 152 -17.96 -20.41 8.06
N THR A 153 -18.68 -19.55 7.38
CA THR A 153 -18.32 -19.03 6.07
C THR A 153 -18.45 -17.51 6.05
N VAL A 154 -17.50 -16.84 5.41
CA VAL A 154 -17.55 -15.42 5.09
C VAL A 154 -17.55 -15.24 3.58
N VAL A 155 -18.46 -14.42 3.06
CA VAL A 155 -18.49 -14.05 1.63
C VAL A 155 -17.93 -12.65 1.46
N GLN A 156 -16.78 -12.56 0.81
CA GLN A 156 -16.16 -11.29 0.44
C GLN A 156 -16.70 -10.84 -0.90
N ILE A 157 -17.40 -9.71 -0.92
CA ILE A 157 -17.92 -9.09 -2.14
C ILE A 157 -17.09 -7.87 -2.45
N GLY A 158 -16.42 -7.87 -3.61
CA GLY A 158 -15.61 -6.73 -4.01
C GLY A 158 -14.95 -6.93 -5.36
N ILE A 159 -14.63 -5.82 -6.03
CA ILE A 159 -13.99 -5.79 -7.34
C ILE A 159 -12.62 -5.12 -7.19
N GLY A 160 -11.61 -5.65 -7.90
CA GLY A 160 -10.26 -5.10 -7.88
C GLY A 160 -9.64 -5.07 -6.49
N GLY A 161 -9.32 -3.89 -5.96
CA GLY A 161 -8.68 -3.75 -4.65
C GLY A 161 -9.50 -4.25 -3.46
N SER A 162 -10.82 -4.30 -3.60
CA SER A 162 -11.71 -4.85 -2.57
C SER A 162 -11.79 -6.39 -2.58
N ASP A 163 -11.32 -7.04 -3.64
CA ASP A 163 -11.21 -8.51 -3.74
C ASP A 163 -9.78 -8.99 -3.60
N LEU A 164 -8.85 -8.46 -4.40
CA LEU A 164 -7.50 -9.02 -4.56
C LEU A 164 -6.70 -9.04 -3.26
N GLY A 165 -6.77 -8.00 -2.44
CA GLY A 165 -6.07 -7.94 -1.15
C GLY A 165 -6.56 -9.00 -0.18
N PRO A 166 -7.83 -9.02 0.22
CA PRO A 166 -8.41 -10.02 1.11
C PRO A 166 -8.24 -11.45 0.60
N ARG A 167 -8.48 -11.70 -0.69
CA ARG A 167 -8.32 -13.01 -1.32
C ARG A 167 -6.86 -13.48 -1.27
N ALA A 168 -5.91 -12.63 -1.61
CA ALA A 168 -4.49 -12.99 -1.57
C ALA A 168 -4.04 -13.38 -0.16
N MET A 169 -4.46 -12.63 0.87
CA MET A 169 -4.14 -12.94 2.26
C MET A 169 -4.78 -14.26 2.71
N TYR A 170 -6.04 -14.50 2.36
CA TYR A 170 -6.71 -15.74 2.68
C TYR A 170 -6.01 -16.95 2.05
N ILE A 171 -5.78 -16.93 0.73
CA ILE A 171 -5.13 -18.03 0.01
C ILE A 171 -3.70 -18.28 0.54
N ALA A 172 -2.95 -17.22 0.84
CA ALA A 172 -1.59 -17.34 1.37
C ALA A 172 -1.55 -18.03 2.75
N LEU A 173 -2.55 -17.81 3.59
CA LEU A 173 -2.58 -18.26 4.97
C LEU A 173 -3.45 -19.50 5.21
N GLU A 174 -4.35 -19.86 4.32
CA GLU A 174 -5.33 -20.95 4.50
C GLU A 174 -4.67 -22.28 4.85
N ASN A 175 -3.69 -22.70 4.05
CA ASN A 175 -3.01 -23.97 4.27
C ASN A 175 -2.19 -23.97 5.58
N TRP A 176 -1.58 -22.86 5.91
CA TRP A 176 -0.88 -22.70 7.18
C TRP A 176 -1.86 -22.77 8.34
N ALA A 177 -3.00 -22.08 8.26
CA ALA A 177 -4.01 -22.09 9.31
C ALA A 177 -4.60 -23.49 9.54
N LYS A 178 -4.92 -24.23 8.46
CA LYS A 178 -5.39 -25.61 8.54
C LYS A 178 -4.36 -26.54 9.20
N LYS A 179 -3.07 -26.38 8.89
CA LYS A 179 -1.98 -27.17 9.45
C LYS A 179 -1.69 -26.91 10.93
N ASN A 180 -2.05 -25.74 11.43
CA ASN A 180 -1.74 -25.27 12.79
C ASN A 180 -2.99 -25.13 13.67
N ASP A 181 -4.11 -25.74 13.31
CA ASP A 181 -5.40 -25.68 14.02
C ASP A 181 -5.89 -24.22 14.24
N ALA A 182 -5.46 -23.30 13.38
CA ALA A 182 -5.82 -21.88 13.42
C ALA A 182 -6.93 -21.50 12.42
N PHE A 183 -7.41 -22.46 11.62
CA PHE A 183 -8.47 -22.23 10.65
C PHE A 183 -9.81 -21.97 11.35
N LYS A 184 -10.45 -20.86 11.05
CA LYS A 184 -11.67 -20.42 11.72
C LYS A 184 -12.88 -20.44 10.82
N MET A 185 -12.73 -19.95 9.57
CA MET A 185 -13.85 -19.77 8.65
C MET A 185 -13.40 -20.01 7.20
N GLU A 186 -14.29 -20.57 6.40
CA GLU A 186 -14.13 -20.62 4.96
C GLU A 186 -14.40 -19.23 4.38
N ALA A 187 -13.62 -18.80 3.38
CA ALA A 187 -13.91 -17.59 2.62
C ALA A 187 -14.31 -17.91 1.19
N LYS A 188 -15.41 -17.30 0.75
CA LYS A 188 -15.87 -17.32 -0.63
C LYS A 188 -15.82 -15.91 -1.19
N PHE A 189 -15.66 -15.78 -2.51
CA PHE A 189 -15.38 -14.51 -3.14
C PHE A 189 -16.29 -14.27 -4.34
N ILE A 190 -17.00 -13.14 -4.32
CA ILE A 190 -17.75 -12.61 -5.45
C ILE A 190 -16.97 -11.40 -5.96
N SER A 191 -16.33 -11.52 -7.13
CA SER A 191 -15.34 -10.56 -7.61
C SER A 191 -15.77 -9.76 -8.85
N ASN A 192 -16.99 -9.95 -9.31
CA ASN A 192 -17.53 -9.22 -10.46
C ASN A 192 -19.04 -8.95 -10.29
N VAL A 193 -19.61 -8.27 -11.27
CA VAL A 193 -21.05 -7.91 -11.28
C VAL A 193 -21.94 -8.94 -11.96
N ASP A 194 -21.38 -10.10 -12.32
CA ASP A 194 -22.13 -11.17 -12.97
C ASP A 194 -23.06 -11.86 -11.96
N PRO A 195 -24.38 -11.84 -12.17
CA PRO A 195 -25.32 -12.47 -11.26
C PRO A 195 -25.18 -14.01 -11.20
N ASP A 196 -24.68 -14.65 -12.25
CA ASP A 196 -24.46 -16.10 -12.27
C ASP A 196 -23.28 -16.49 -11.36
N ASP A 197 -22.21 -15.69 -11.32
CA ASP A 197 -21.08 -15.86 -10.38
C ASP A 197 -21.58 -15.74 -8.93
N ALA A 198 -22.35 -14.70 -8.64
CA ALA A 198 -22.93 -14.50 -7.31
C ALA A 198 -23.87 -15.65 -6.92
N ALA A 199 -24.73 -16.10 -7.83
CA ALA A 199 -25.65 -17.21 -7.59
C ALA A 199 -24.89 -18.52 -7.31
N ALA A 200 -23.84 -18.82 -8.08
CA ALA A 200 -22.99 -20.01 -7.87
C ALA A 200 -22.28 -20.00 -6.51
N VAL A 201 -21.73 -18.86 -6.10
CA VAL A 201 -21.09 -18.70 -4.80
C VAL A 201 -22.10 -18.87 -3.65
N LEU A 202 -23.29 -18.30 -3.77
CA LEU A 202 -24.32 -18.38 -2.72
C LEU A 202 -24.99 -19.76 -2.64
N ALA A 203 -24.97 -20.55 -3.71
CA ALA A 203 -25.52 -21.90 -3.74
C ALA A 203 -24.53 -22.98 -3.24
N SER A 204 -23.26 -22.65 -3.09
CA SER A 204 -22.19 -23.54 -2.63
C SER A 204 -21.95 -23.39 -1.13
#